data_72c0e1631909fbd3958812d0f1c575fa
#
_entry.id   72c0e1631909fbd3958812d0f1c575fa
#
_cell.length_a   1.000
_cell.length_b   1.000
_cell.length_c   1.000
_cell.angle_alpha   90.00
_cell.angle_beta   90.00
_cell.angle_gamma   90.00
#
_symmetry.space_group_name_H-M   'P 1'
#
loop_
_entity.id
_entity.type
_entity.pdbx_description
1 polymer ?
#
loop_
_entity_poly.entity_id
_entity_poly.type
_entity_poly.pdbx_seq_one_letter_code
_entity_poly.pdbx_strand_id
1 'polypeptide(L)'
;MAEDIKKVYSDNGDNKENNDKVNDIKKQPILYIYNTHQTEEYVSNSLANYNITPTVYMAGNILKQELEKYNIYSVVEDENIKTVLNEHGWSYKDSYSASRLWLERTKEKYPTIKYYLDLHRDSVSITTDINNKKYARIMYVLGMNYDGYENNEALMVKLNEYTKEKYPGLSRDILYAKKNTFNQDFSSNVFLIEVGGNNNNFNEVYNSVLALAEIIGNVIGSDN
;
A
#
# COMPACT_ATOMS: atom_id res chain seq x y z
N MET A 1 -12.39 13.38 7.50
CA MET A 1 -12.42 11.93 7.16
C MET A 1 -13.60 11.55 6.26
N ALA A 2 -14.88 11.71 6.64
CA ALA A 2 -16.01 11.40 5.73
C ALA A 2 -16.04 12.30 4.48
N GLU A 3 -15.64 13.58 4.59
CA GLU A 3 -15.51 14.50 3.46
C GLU A 3 -14.31 14.16 2.58
N ASP A 4 -13.20 13.73 3.17
CA ASP A 4 -12.00 13.33 2.44
C ASP A 4 -12.25 12.04 1.62
N ILE A 5 -13.01 11.10 2.18
CA ILE A 5 -13.42 9.87 1.48
C ILE A 5 -14.37 10.17 0.32
N LYS A 6 -15.33 11.11 0.48
CA LYS A 6 -16.19 11.53 -0.63
C LYS A 6 -15.40 12.10 -1.81
N LYS A 7 -14.33 12.82 -1.54
CA LYS A 7 -13.46 13.41 -2.57
C LYS A 7 -12.75 12.34 -3.39
N VAL A 8 -12.34 11.22 -2.77
CA VAL A 8 -11.68 10.08 -3.42
C VAL A 8 -12.59 9.42 -4.48
N TYR A 9 -13.90 9.38 -4.25
CA TYR A 9 -14.86 8.71 -5.13
C TYR A 9 -15.60 9.64 -6.09
N SER A 10 -15.48 10.98 -5.94
CA SER A 10 -16.18 11.95 -6.80
C SER A 10 -15.37 12.45 -8.00
N ASP A 11 -14.07 12.16 -8.05
CA ASP A 11 -13.16 12.71 -9.09
C ASP A 11 -13.09 11.89 -10.39
N ASN A 12 -14.02 10.94 -10.58
CA ASN A 12 -14.11 10.12 -11.80
C ASN A 12 -15.06 10.68 -12.87
N GLY A 13 -15.21 11.99 -12.98
CA GLY A 13 -16.02 12.57 -14.06
C GLY A 13 -16.10 14.08 -14.02
N ASP A 14 -15.29 14.75 -14.78
CA ASP A 14 -15.73 15.70 -15.79
C ASP A 14 -14.52 16.37 -16.49
N ASN A 15 -14.46 16.20 -17.82
CA ASN A 15 -13.59 16.94 -18.72
C ASN A 15 -13.95 18.42 -18.68
N LYS A 16 -13.00 19.28 -18.31
CA LYS A 16 -12.94 20.65 -18.80
C LYS A 16 -11.55 20.93 -19.36
N GLU A 17 -11.49 20.97 -20.70
CA GLU A 17 -10.42 21.62 -21.43
C GLU A 17 -10.31 23.07 -20.95
N ASN A 18 -9.15 23.45 -20.44
CA ASN A 18 -8.69 24.83 -20.50
C ASN A 18 -7.17 24.83 -20.74
N ASN A 19 -6.82 25.48 -21.83
CA ASN A 19 -5.47 25.73 -22.29
C ASN A 19 -4.68 26.55 -21.27
N ASP A 20 -3.78 25.90 -20.55
CA ASP A 20 -2.57 26.52 -20.05
C ASP A 20 -1.38 25.61 -20.44
N LYS A 21 -0.74 25.95 -21.55
CA LYS A 21 0.55 25.39 -21.96
C LYS A 21 1.62 25.95 -21.03
N VAL A 22 1.74 25.38 -19.83
CA VAL A 22 2.90 25.54 -18.95
C VAL A 22 3.28 24.16 -18.46
N ASN A 23 4.33 23.59 -19.05
CA ASN A 23 5.14 22.46 -18.56
C ASN A 23 4.39 21.38 -17.77
N ASP A 24 3.48 20.65 -18.40
CA ASP A 24 3.05 19.34 -17.95
C ASP A 24 4.18 18.33 -18.24
N ILE A 25 5.19 18.33 -17.40
CA ILE A 25 5.97 17.13 -17.17
C ILE A 25 4.94 16.15 -16.62
N LYS A 26 4.43 15.26 -17.49
CA LYS A 26 3.49 14.21 -17.10
C LYS A 26 4.06 13.54 -15.87
N LYS A 27 3.41 13.73 -14.73
CA LYS A 27 3.79 13.14 -13.45
C LYS A 27 3.80 11.63 -13.61
N GLN A 28 4.97 11.06 -13.82
CA GLN A 28 5.11 9.63 -14.10
C GLN A 28 5.05 8.85 -12.80
N PRO A 29 4.27 7.75 -12.72
CA PRO A 29 4.24 6.92 -11.52
C PRO A 29 5.56 6.18 -11.33
N ILE A 30 6.05 6.17 -10.10
CA ILE A 30 7.25 5.43 -9.69
C ILE A 30 6.93 4.29 -8.72
N LEU A 31 5.74 4.27 -8.15
CA LEU A 31 5.27 3.27 -7.20
C LEU A 31 4.00 2.60 -7.72
N TYR A 32 3.95 1.29 -7.62
CA TYR A 32 2.74 0.49 -7.80
C TYR A 32 2.28 -0.06 -6.48
N ILE A 33 1.00 0.15 -6.14
CA ILE A 33 0.36 -0.34 -4.92
C ILE A 33 -0.65 -1.40 -5.33
N TYR A 34 -0.54 -2.58 -4.77
CA TYR A 34 -1.48 -3.67 -5.01
C TYR A 34 -1.81 -4.39 -3.70
N ASN A 35 -2.80 -5.24 -3.74
CA ASN A 35 -3.26 -6.01 -2.58
C ASN A 35 -3.47 -7.45 -3.00
N THR A 36 -2.50 -8.33 -2.75
CA THR A 36 -2.64 -9.77 -3.04
C THR A 36 -3.86 -10.37 -2.34
N HIS A 37 -4.20 -9.87 -1.15
CA HIS A 37 -5.41 -10.20 -0.40
C HIS A 37 -6.41 -9.03 -0.38
N GLN A 38 -6.83 -8.57 -1.56
CA GLN A 38 -7.65 -7.36 -1.78
C GLN A 38 -8.94 -7.30 -0.94
N THR A 39 -9.47 -8.43 -0.50
CA THR A 39 -10.71 -8.52 0.28
C THR A 39 -10.50 -8.44 1.79
N GLU A 40 -9.32 -8.16 2.27
CA GLU A 40 -9.05 -7.94 3.69
C GLU A 40 -9.75 -6.68 4.19
N GLU A 41 -10.52 -6.81 5.26
CA GLU A 41 -11.39 -5.78 5.81
C GLU A 41 -10.91 -5.32 7.18
N TYR A 42 -11.28 -4.09 7.53
CA TYR A 42 -11.13 -3.48 8.85
C TYR A 42 -12.49 -3.23 9.52
N VAL A 43 -12.49 -2.92 10.80
CA VAL A 43 -13.72 -2.51 11.49
C VAL A 43 -14.17 -1.14 10.99
N SER A 44 -15.42 -1.06 10.54
CA SER A 44 -16.00 0.11 9.87
C SER A 44 -16.13 1.35 10.75
N ASN A 45 -16.33 1.19 12.06
CA ASN A 45 -16.56 2.30 12.99
C ASN A 45 -17.61 3.30 12.44
N SER A 46 -17.27 4.59 12.32
CA SER A 46 -18.19 5.62 11.80
C SER A 46 -18.60 5.41 10.33
N LEU A 47 -17.85 4.66 9.55
CA LEU A 47 -18.17 4.31 8.16
C LEU A 47 -19.38 3.36 8.06
N ALA A 48 -19.68 2.61 9.12
CA ALA A 48 -20.87 1.75 9.18
C ALA A 48 -22.17 2.55 8.97
N ASN A 49 -22.22 3.80 9.39
CA ASN A 49 -23.37 4.68 9.19
C ASN A 49 -23.67 4.98 7.71
N TYR A 50 -22.68 4.72 6.83
CA TYR A 50 -22.78 4.91 5.38
C TYR A 50 -22.79 3.58 4.62
N ASN A 51 -22.92 2.45 5.32
CA ASN A 51 -22.79 1.08 4.76
C ASN A 51 -21.46 0.84 4.03
N ILE A 52 -20.35 1.43 4.54
CA ILE A 52 -19.03 1.28 3.97
C ILE A 52 -18.23 0.30 4.84
N THR A 53 -17.75 -0.79 4.23
CA THR A 53 -16.78 -1.70 4.82
C THR A 53 -15.38 -1.33 4.31
N PRO A 54 -14.49 -0.78 5.14
CA PRO A 54 -13.16 -0.39 4.71
C PRO A 54 -12.27 -1.61 4.50
N THR A 55 -11.46 -1.57 3.44
CA THR A 55 -10.56 -2.64 3.05
C THR A 55 -9.13 -2.13 2.89
N VAL A 56 -8.18 -3.05 2.73
CA VAL A 56 -6.79 -2.72 2.34
C VAL A 56 -6.74 -1.97 1.01
N TYR A 57 -7.65 -2.24 0.07
CA TYR A 57 -7.78 -1.49 -1.18
C TYR A 57 -8.13 -0.01 -0.94
N MET A 58 -9.05 0.26 -0.02
CA MET A 58 -9.38 1.64 0.39
C MET A 58 -8.16 2.32 1.03
N ALA A 59 -7.43 1.62 1.89
CA ALA A 59 -6.19 2.12 2.50
C ALA A 59 -5.13 2.46 1.43
N GLY A 60 -4.97 1.61 0.41
CA GLY A 60 -4.07 1.83 -0.72
C GLY A 60 -4.42 3.08 -1.54
N ASN A 61 -5.72 3.33 -1.78
CA ASN A 61 -6.18 4.54 -2.49
C ASN A 61 -5.94 5.82 -1.67
N ILE A 62 -6.12 5.78 -0.36
CA ILE A 62 -5.78 6.91 0.52
C ILE A 62 -4.26 7.14 0.51
N LEU A 63 -3.47 6.07 0.62
CA LEU A 63 -2.02 6.16 0.55
C LEU A 63 -1.56 6.83 -0.75
N LYS A 64 -2.12 6.43 -1.90
CA LYS A 64 -1.83 7.04 -3.20
C LYS A 64 -2.01 8.55 -3.17
N GLN A 65 -3.15 9.04 -2.66
CA GLN A 65 -3.43 10.48 -2.59
C GLN A 65 -2.47 11.22 -1.65
N GLU A 66 -2.16 10.62 -0.51
CA GLU A 66 -1.26 11.23 0.47
C GLU A 66 0.19 11.30 -0.05
N LEU A 67 0.63 10.30 -0.82
CA LEU A 67 1.96 10.26 -1.43
C LEU A 67 2.20 11.40 -2.42
N GLU A 68 1.16 11.94 -3.07
CA GLU A 68 1.29 13.09 -3.96
C GLU A 68 1.83 14.35 -3.23
N LYS A 69 1.59 14.47 -1.92
CA LYS A 69 2.16 15.55 -1.09
C LYS A 69 3.69 15.49 -0.99
N TYR A 70 4.24 14.32 -1.25
CA TYR A 70 5.70 14.04 -1.28
C TYR A 70 6.23 13.91 -2.71
N ASN A 71 5.45 14.33 -3.72
CA ASN A 71 5.76 14.18 -5.15
C ASN A 71 5.98 12.72 -5.60
N ILE A 72 5.43 11.76 -4.87
CA ILE A 72 5.40 10.35 -5.26
C ILE A 72 4.09 10.07 -5.97
N TYR A 73 4.18 9.84 -7.28
CA TYR A 73 3.02 9.44 -8.09
C TYR A 73 2.96 7.92 -8.13
N SER A 74 1.77 7.38 -7.90
CA SER A 74 1.56 5.95 -7.83
C SER A 74 0.33 5.48 -8.60
N VAL A 75 0.36 4.22 -9.01
CA VAL A 75 -0.79 3.48 -9.54
C VAL A 75 -1.26 2.50 -8.48
N VAL A 76 -2.56 2.45 -8.23
CA VAL A 76 -3.19 1.40 -7.41
C VAL A 76 -3.83 0.38 -8.35
N GLU A 77 -3.64 -0.91 -8.10
CA GLU A 77 -4.31 -1.98 -8.85
C GLU A 77 -5.81 -1.93 -8.60
N ASP A 78 -6.59 -1.80 -9.66
CA ASP A 78 -8.04 -1.67 -9.62
C ASP A 78 -8.79 -2.92 -10.12
N GLU A 79 -8.08 -3.89 -10.72
CA GLU A 79 -8.67 -5.15 -11.10
C GLU A 79 -9.03 -6.00 -9.88
N ASN A 80 -10.20 -6.62 -9.92
CA ASN A 80 -10.64 -7.48 -8.82
C ASN A 80 -9.91 -8.82 -8.83
N ILE A 81 -9.21 -9.15 -7.74
CA ILE A 81 -8.47 -10.41 -7.60
C ILE A 81 -9.35 -11.65 -7.87
N LYS A 82 -10.62 -11.61 -7.48
CA LYS A 82 -11.56 -12.73 -7.72
C LYS A 82 -11.83 -12.92 -9.19
N THR A 83 -11.81 -11.87 -10.01
CA THR A 83 -11.94 -11.97 -11.46
C THR A 83 -10.78 -12.76 -12.03
N VAL A 84 -9.55 -12.38 -11.71
CA VAL A 84 -8.34 -13.06 -12.17
C VAL A 84 -8.31 -14.54 -11.73
N LEU A 85 -8.64 -14.80 -10.46
CA LEU A 85 -8.70 -16.16 -9.94
C LEU A 85 -9.73 -17.02 -10.71
N ASN A 86 -10.93 -16.49 -10.96
CA ASN A 86 -11.99 -17.18 -11.68
C ASN A 86 -11.62 -17.46 -13.15
N GLU A 87 -11.04 -16.50 -13.85
CA GLU A 87 -10.61 -16.64 -15.25
C GLU A 87 -9.56 -17.75 -15.44
N HIS A 88 -8.72 -17.97 -14.41
CA HIS A 88 -7.70 -19.01 -14.43
C HIS A 88 -8.13 -20.33 -13.76
N GLY A 89 -9.34 -20.41 -13.21
CA GLY A 89 -9.80 -21.56 -12.44
C GLY A 89 -9.02 -21.75 -11.13
N TRP A 90 -8.48 -20.67 -10.58
CA TRP A 90 -7.68 -20.66 -9.36
C TRP A 90 -8.52 -20.44 -8.10
N SER A 91 -8.00 -20.91 -6.98
CA SER A 91 -8.57 -20.69 -5.65
C SER A 91 -7.93 -19.49 -4.96
N TYR A 92 -8.48 -19.05 -3.85
CA TYR A 92 -7.90 -17.95 -3.06
C TYR A 92 -6.43 -18.23 -2.59
N LYS A 93 -6.04 -19.49 -2.48
CA LYS A 93 -4.65 -19.88 -2.16
C LYS A 93 -3.65 -19.46 -3.26
N ASP A 94 -4.15 -19.24 -4.46
CA ASP A 94 -3.37 -18.89 -5.64
C ASP A 94 -3.28 -17.35 -5.82
N SER A 95 -3.70 -16.55 -4.82
CA SER A 95 -3.70 -15.07 -4.89
C SER A 95 -2.33 -14.49 -5.24
N TYR A 96 -1.23 -15.08 -4.77
CA TYR A 96 0.12 -14.64 -5.16
C TYR A 96 0.44 -14.92 -6.63
N SER A 97 -0.09 -15.99 -7.21
CA SER A 97 0.02 -16.22 -8.66
C SER A 97 -0.79 -15.19 -9.45
N ALA A 98 -1.97 -14.82 -8.97
CA ALA A 98 -2.79 -13.79 -9.59
C ALA A 98 -2.14 -12.40 -9.50
N SER A 99 -1.64 -12.00 -8.32
CA SER A 99 -0.95 -10.72 -8.16
C SER A 99 0.38 -10.66 -8.91
N ARG A 100 1.03 -11.81 -9.20
CA ARG A 100 2.19 -11.88 -10.08
C ARG A 100 1.88 -11.42 -11.50
N LEU A 101 0.73 -11.81 -12.05
CA LEU A 101 0.28 -11.35 -13.37
C LEU A 101 0.10 -9.82 -13.41
N TRP A 102 -0.40 -9.23 -12.33
CA TRP A 102 -0.52 -7.78 -12.20
C TRP A 102 0.84 -7.09 -12.21
N LEU A 103 1.82 -7.63 -11.48
CA LEU A 103 3.18 -7.09 -11.45
C LEU A 103 3.82 -7.09 -12.84
N GLU A 104 3.71 -8.21 -13.57
CA GLU A 104 4.24 -8.36 -14.92
C GLU A 104 3.59 -7.37 -15.90
N ARG A 105 2.26 -7.31 -15.94
CA ARG A 105 1.49 -6.37 -16.76
C ARG A 105 1.83 -4.91 -16.43
N THR A 106 1.95 -4.58 -15.15
CA THR A 106 2.19 -3.21 -14.71
C THR A 106 3.60 -2.76 -15.07
N LYS A 107 4.59 -3.62 -14.99
CA LYS A 107 5.97 -3.34 -15.41
C LYS A 107 6.06 -3.01 -16.90
N GLU A 108 5.28 -3.71 -17.73
CA GLU A 108 5.21 -3.42 -19.17
C GLU A 108 4.48 -2.11 -19.45
N LYS A 109 3.35 -1.88 -18.78
CA LYS A 109 2.50 -0.72 -19.01
C LYS A 109 3.09 0.60 -18.50
N TYR A 110 3.83 0.54 -17.39
CA TYR A 110 4.42 1.69 -16.72
C TYR A 110 5.92 1.49 -16.45
N PRO A 111 6.77 1.67 -17.46
CA PRO A 111 8.21 1.42 -17.33
C PRO A 111 8.93 2.35 -16.34
N THR A 112 8.27 3.39 -15.86
CA THR A 112 8.78 4.32 -14.85
C THR A 112 8.63 3.81 -13.42
N ILE A 113 7.84 2.74 -13.18
CA ILE A 113 7.66 2.15 -11.87
C ILE A 113 8.96 1.47 -11.43
N LYS A 114 9.45 1.90 -10.28
CA LYS A 114 10.66 1.39 -9.63
C LYS A 114 10.34 0.58 -8.38
N TYR A 115 9.22 0.88 -7.71
CA TYR A 115 8.82 0.34 -6.41
C TYR A 115 7.46 -0.34 -6.49
N TYR A 116 7.29 -1.44 -5.74
CA TYR A 116 6.07 -2.26 -5.74
C TYR A 116 5.68 -2.56 -4.29
N LEU A 117 4.55 -2.04 -3.84
CA LEU A 117 4.03 -2.23 -2.49
C LEU A 117 2.85 -3.21 -2.50
N ASP A 118 3.02 -4.35 -1.85
CA ASP A 118 1.91 -5.23 -1.48
C ASP A 118 1.36 -4.80 -0.12
N LEU A 119 0.20 -4.15 -0.11
CA LEU A 119 -0.39 -3.60 1.10
C LEU A 119 -1.43 -4.56 1.67
N HIS A 120 -1.22 -4.99 2.89
CA HIS A 120 -1.99 -5.98 3.62
C HIS A 120 -2.47 -5.47 4.99
N ARG A 121 -3.25 -6.30 5.67
CA ARG A 121 -3.48 -6.23 7.10
C ARG A 121 -3.23 -7.57 7.76
N ASP A 122 -2.70 -7.56 8.99
CA ASP A 122 -2.46 -8.76 9.79
C ASP A 122 -3.78 -9.33 10.38
N SER A 123 -3.72 -10.54 10.88
CA SER A 123 -4.73 -11.14 11.76
C SER A 123 -4.67 -10.56 13.19
N VAL A 124 -3.52 -9.99 13.58
CA VAL A 124 -3.26 -9.47 14.94
C VAL A 124 -3.40 -7.94 14.93
N SER A 125 -4.35 -7.44 15.72
CA SER A 125 -4.66 -6.01 15.84
C SER A 125 -3.96 -5.41 17.05
N ILE A 126 -2.99 -4.54 16.82
CA ILE A 126 -2.24 -3.83 17.86
C ILE A 126 -2.30 -2.34 17.55
N THR A 127 -2.49 -1.53 18.59
CA THR A 127 -2.48 -0.07 18.49
C THR A 127 -1.32 0.53 19.29
N THR A 128 -1.02 1.78 18.96
CA THR A 128 -0.13 2.64 19.74
C THR A 128 -0.69 4.07 19.76
N ASP A 129 -0.38 4.81 20.81
CA ASP A 129 -0.75 6.23 20.92
C ASP A 129 0.49 7.10 20.66
N ILE A 130 0.42 7.97 19.65
CA ILE A 130 1.49 8.91 19.31
C ILE A 130 0.86 10.30 19.22
N ASN A 131 1.35 11.26 20.02
CA ASN A 131 0.86 12.64 20.05
C ASN A 131 -0.69 12.73 20.18
N ASN A 132 -1.27 11.98 21.11
CA ASN A 132 -2.71 11.91 21.40
C ASN A 132 -3.57 11.39 20.22
N LYS A 133 -2.97 10.72 19.25
CA LYS A 133 -3.68 10.01 18.19
C LYS A 133 -3.40 8.52 18.28
N LYS A 134 -4.42 7.71 18.05
CA LYS A 134 -4.30 6.27 18.05
C LYS A 134 -4.00 5.77 16.63
N TYR A 135 -3.00 4.92 16.52
CA TYR A 135 -2.52 4.32 15.27
C TYR A 135 -2.66 2.80 15.33
N ALA A 136 -3.05 2.18 14.24
CA ALA A 136 -2.86 0.76 14.01
C ALA A 136 -1.37 0.51 13.73
N ARG A 137 -0.71 -0.40 14.49
CA ARG A 137 0.72 -0.64 14.28
C ARG A 137 0.99 -1.32 12.95
N ILE A 138 2.10 -0.98 12.33
CA ILE A 138 2.53 -1.55 11.04
C ILE A 138 3.64 -2.59 11.22
N MET A 139 3.73 -3.55 10.30
CA MET A 139 4.78 -4.55 10.26
C MET A 139 5.29 -4.69 8.83
N TYR A 140 6.60 -4.70 8.66
CA TYR A 140 7.24 -5.03 7.40
C TYR A 140 7.40 -6.54 7.30
N VAL A 141 7.16 -7.14 6.13
CA VAL A 141 7.28 -8.60 5.96
C VAL A 141 8.26 -8.92 4.85
N LEU A 142 9.35 -9.60 5.18
CA LEU A 142 10.37 -10.05 4.25
C LEU A 142 10.25 -11.55 4.00
N GLY A 143 9.97 -11.94 2.75
CA GLY A 143 10.11 -13.32 2.30
C GLY A 143 11.58 -13.63 2.06
N MET A 144 12.04 -14.80 2.53
CA MET A 144 13.45 -15.17 2.42
C MET A 144 13.67 -16.43 1.55
N ASN A 145 12.61 -16.92 0.89
CA ASN A 145 12.70 -18.17 0.12
C ASN A 145 13.05 -17.94 -1.36
N TYR A 146 14.02 -17.07 -1.62
CA TYR A 146 14.60 -16.81 -2.95
C TYR A 146 15.98 -16.17 -2.80
N ASP A 147 16.79 -16.30 -3.85
CA ASP A 147 18.15 -15.73 -3.88
C ASP A 147 18.09 -14.20 -4.04
N GLY A 148 18.86 -13.47 -3.25
CA GLY A 148 18.97 -12.01 -3.34
C GLY A 148 17.89 -11.24 -2.54
N TYR A 149 17.19 -11.89 -1.60
CA TYR A 149 16.22 -11.25 -0.70
C TYR A 149 16.84 -10.09 0.12
N GLU A 150 18.15 -10.10 0.31
CA GLU A 150 18.91 -9.05 1.02
C GLU A 150 18.75 -7.66 0.36
N ASN A 151 18.49 -7.62 -0.96
CA ASN A 151 18.24 -6.37 -1.65
C ASN A 151 16.89 -5.76 -1.23
N ASN A 152 15.85 -6.58 -1.07
CA ASN A 152 14.54 -6.14 -0.57
C ASN A 152 14.63 -5.80 0.92
N GLU A 153 15.43 -6.55 1.71
CA GLU A 153 15.70 -6.26 3.11
C GLU A 153 16.27 -4.85 3.30
N ALA A 154 17.23 -4.46 2.46
CA ALA A 154 17.87 -3.14 2.56
C ALA A 154 16.86 -1.98 2.46
N LEU A 155 15.85 -2.08 1.60
CA LEU A 155 14.77 -1.10 1.52
C LEU A 155 13.88 -1.14 2.78
N MET A 156 13.49 -2.34 3.22
CA MET A 156 12.63 -2.51 4.39
C MET A 156 13.30 -2.03 5.69
N VAL A 157 14.60 -2.24 5.83
CA VAL A 157 15.39 -1.72 6.96
C VAL A 157 15.33 -0.19 6.98
N LYS A 158 15.58 0.48 5.85
CA LYS A 158 15.49 1.95 5.77
C LYS A 158 14.09 2.46 6.15
N LEU A 159 13.04 1.84 5.62
CA LEU A 159 11.65 2.19 5.96
C LEU A 159 11.36 1.98 7.45
N ASN A 160 11.80 0.86 8.02
CA ASN A 160 11.58 0.52 9.42
C ASN A 160 12.34 1.45 10.39
N GLU A 161 13.59 1.79 10.07
CA GLU A 161 14.38 2.72 10.87
C GLU A 161 13.78 4.13 10.85
N TYR A 162 13.39 4.63 9.68
CA TYR A 162 12.70 5.91 9.56
C TYR A 162 11.37 5.89 10.36
N THR A 163 10.61 4.78 10.28
CA THR A 163 9.38 4.62 11.07
C THR A 163 9.65 4.72 12.56
N LYS A 164 10.67 4.04 13.07
CA LYS A 164 11.01 4.06 14.49
C LYS A 164 11.46 5.45 14.97
N GLU A 165 12.18 6.17 14.11
CA GLU A 165 12.65 7.52 14.43
C GLU A 165 11.50 8.52 14.50
N LYS A 166 10.62 8.55 13.47
CA LYS A 166 9.57 9.58 13.35
C LYS A 166 8.29 9.25 14.10
N TYR A 167 7.98 7.96 14.19
CA TYR A 167 6.76 7.44 14.81
C TYR A 167 7.10 6.35 15.84
N PRO A 168 7.71 6.70 17.00
CA PRO A 168 8.08 5.72 18.03
C PRO A 168 6.90 4.87 18.47
N GLY A 169 7.04 3.55 18.38
CA GLY A 169 6.00 2.58 18.72
C GLY A 169 5.08 2.20 17.55
N LEU A 170 5.14 2.87 16.39
CA LEU A 170 4.30 2.51 15.23
C LEU A 170 4.74 1.18 14.59
N SER A 171 6.04 0.95 14.42
CA SER A 171 6.56 -0.28 13.85
C SER A 171 6.48 -1.46 14.81
N ARG A 172 6.13 -2.63 14.27
CA ARG A 172 6.25 -3.97 14.87
C ARG A 172 7.50 -4.69 14.36
N ASP A 173 8.46 -3.97 13.83
CA ASP A 173 9.67 -4.47 13.18
C ASP A 173 9.45 -5.22 11.86
N ILE A 174 10.49 -5.92 11.41
CA ILE A 174 10.48 -6.73 10.20
C ILE A 174 10.25 -8.19 10.61
N LEU A 175 9.21 -8.81 10.04
CA LEU A 175 8.97 -10.23 10.12
C LEU A 175 9.76 -10.94 9.00
N TYR A 176 10.67 -11.81 9.39
CA TYR A 176 11.50 -12.62 8.49
C TYR A 176 10.84 -13.97 8.17
N ALA A 177 10.16 -14.07 7.04
CA ALA A 177 9.38 -15.24 6.63
C ALA A 177 10.23 -16.21 5.80
N LYS A 178 10.95 -17.12 6.46
CA LYS A 178 11.94 -18.03 5.85
C LYS A 178 11.41 -18.97 4.76
N LYS A 179 10.11 -19.24 4.72
CA LYS A 179 9.49 -20.21 3.81
C LYS A 179 8.67 -19.57 2.69
N ASN A 180 8.61 -18.25 2.64
CA ASN A 180 7.74 -17.49 1.74
C ASN A 180 8.57 -16.59 0.84
N THR A 181 8.01 -16.27 -0.33
CA THR A 181 8.59 -15.36 -1.33
C THR A 181 7.80 -14.06 -1.43
N PHE A 182 6.45 -14.11 -1.33
CA PHE A 182 5.54 -12.97 -1.42
C PHE A 182 5.73 -12.12 -2.69
N ASN A 183 6.07 -12.74 -3.83
CA ASN A 183 6.43 -12.05 -5.07
C ASN A 183 7.62 -11.08 -4.96
N GLN A 184 8.38 -11.09 -3.86
CA GLN A 184 9.51 -10.18 -3.66
C GLN A 184 10.72 -10.53 -4.54
N ASP A 185 10.75 -11.74 -5.11
CA ASP A 185 11.67 -12.16 -6.17
C ASP A 185 11.46 -11.42 -7.51
N PHE A 186 10.34 -10.69 -7.66
CA PHE A 186 10.03 -9.95 -8.89
C PHE A 186 10.97 -8.76 -9.11
N SER A 187 11.33 -8.06 -8.05
CA SER A 187 12.24 -6.91 -8.09
C SER A 187 12.82 -6.66 -6.70
N SER A 188 14.04 -6.13 -6.63
CA SER A 188 14.68 -5.70 -5.38
C SER A 188 13.93 -4.62 -4.61
N ASN A 189 12.94 -3.99 -5.24
CA ASN A 189 12.12 -2.93 -4.64
C ASN A 189 10.64 -3.36 -4.45
N VAL A 190 10.38 -4.67 -4.38
CA VAL A 190 9.08 -5.18 -3.89
C VAL A 190 9.13 -5.24 -2.38
N PHE A 191 8.15 -4.66 -1.71
CA PHE A 191 8.02 -4.70 -0.26
C PHE A 191 6.57 -4.91 0.18
N LEU A 192 6.39 -5.64 1.28
CA LEU A 192 5.10 -5.95 1.85
C LEU A 192 4.96 -5.27 3.21
N ILE A 193 3.84 -4.60 3.42
CA ILE A 193 3.52 -3.95 4.68
C ILE A 193 2.13 -4.38 5.15
N GLU A 194 2.08 -4.87 6.39
CA GLU A 194 0.85 -5.07 7.15
C GLU A 194 0.49 -3.77 7.87
N VAL A 195 -0.66 -3.19 7.60
CA VAL A 195 -1.14 -2.00 8.30
C VAL A 195 -2.27 -2.39 9.25
N GLY A 196 -1.94 -2.52 10.53
CA GLY A 196 -2.87 -3.00 11.55
C GLY A 196 -3.33 -4.43 11.34
N GLY A 197 -4.49 -4.76 11.87
CA GLY A 197 -5.12 -6.08 11.78
C GLY A 197 -6.66 -5.98 11.69
N ASN A 198 -7.29 -7.15 11.62
CA ASN A 198 -8.73 -7.31 11.35
C ASN A 198 -9.66 -6.61 12.36
N ASN A 199 -9.23 -6.38 13.59
CA ASN A 199 -10.02 -5.72 14.64
C ASN A 199 -9.63 -4.24 14.84
N ASN A 200 -8.68 -3.71 14.07
CA ASN A 200 -8.42 -2.28 14.10
C ASN A 200 -9.58 -1.52 13.45
N ASN A 201 -10.02 -0.43 14.08
CA ASN A 201 -10.97 0.45 13.44
C ASN A 201 -10.28 1.30 12.37
N PHE A 202 -11.05 1.72 11.36
CA PHE A 202 -10.46 2.39 10.21
C PHE A 202 -9.85 3.77 10.53
N ASN A 203 -10.23 4.43 11.62
CA ASN A 203 -9.58 5.67 12.04
C ASN A 203 -8.12 5.43 12.47
N GLU A 204 -7.86 4.32 13.17
CA GLU A 204 -6.50 3.92 13.56
C GLU A 204 -5.66 3.59 12.32
N VAL A 205 -6.25 2.87 11.36
CA VAL A 205 -5.62 2.53 10.08
C VAL A 205 -5.35 3.79 9.25
N TYR A 206 -6.33 4.70 9.16
CA TYR A 206 -6.18 5.97 8.45
C TYR A 206 -4.98 6.79 8.97
N ASN A 207 -4.86 6.94 10.30
CA ASN A 207 -3.71 7.63 10.89
C ASN A 207 -2.38 6.97 10.49
N SER A 208 -2.35 5.64 10.45
CA SER A 208 -1.16 4.88 10.06
C SER A 208 -0.85 5.02 8.56
N VAL A 209 -1.85 5.10 7.72
CA VAL A 209 -1.69 5.34 6.27
C VAL A 209 -1.11 6.73 6.00
N LEU A 210 -1.55 7.76 6.77
CA LEU A 210 -0.96 9.10 6.68
C LEU A 210 0.54 9.10 7.08
N ALA A 211 0.86 8.40 8.18
CA ALA A 211 2.24 8.23 8.60
C ALA A 211 3.06 7.46 7.56
N LEU A 212 2.49 6.39 7.00
CA LEU A 212 3.14 5.58 5.97
C LEU A 212 3.44 6.38 4.70
N ALA A 213 2.56 7.31 4.31
CA ALA A 213 2.82 8.20 3.18
C ALA A 213 4.04 9.10 3.44
N GLU A 214 4.20 9.64 4.65
CA GLU A 214 5.39 10.41 5.04
C GLU A 214 6.64 9.54 5.02
N ILE A 215 6.57 8.34 5.60
CA ILE A 215 7.68 7.39 5.66
C ILE A 215 8.16 7.03 4.26
N ILE A 216 7.26 6.56 3.39
CA ILE A 216 7.57 6.20 2.01
C ILE A 216 8.08 7.44 1.26
N GLY A 217 7.39 8.58 1.37
CA GLY A 217 7.74 9.81 0.69
C GLY A 217 9.17 10.27 0.99
N ASN A 218 9.61 10.18 2.25
CA ASN A 218 10.96 10.59 2.64
C ASN A 218 12.03 9.55 2.31
N VAL A 219 11.71 8.26 2.34
CA VAL A 219 12.69 7.19 2.08
C VAL A 219 12.93 6.99 0.59
N ILE A 220 11.88 6.95 -0.24
CA ILE A 220 12.03 6.71 -1.68
C ILE A 220 12.02 7.99 -2.52
N GLY A 221 11.50 9.11 -1.98
CA GLY A 221 11.47 10.39 -2.68
C GLY A 221 12.85 11.02 -2.84
N SER A 222 13.81 10.68 -1.98
CA SER A 222 15.21 11.12 -2.08
C SER A 222 15.98 10.48 -3.24
N ASP A 223 15.45 9.41 -3.83
CA ASP A 223 16.08 8.66 -4.93
C ASP A 223 15.60 9.11 -6.33
N ASN A 224 14.88 10.27 -6.42
CA ASN A 224 14.31 10.81 -7.66
C ASN A 224 14.92 12.15 -8.09
#